data_95f2fcae58417fc471ceb109fd0fe26c
#
_entry.id   95f2fcae58417fc471ceb109fd0fe26c
#
_cell.length_a   1.000
_cell.length_b   1.000
_cell.length_c   1.000
_cell.angle_alpha   90.00
_cell.angle_beta   90.00
_cell.angle_gamma   90.00
#
_symmetry.space_group_name_H-M   'P 1'
#
loop_
_entity.id
_entity.type
_entity.pdbx_description
1 polymer ?
#
loop_
_entity_poly.entity_id
_entity_poly.type
_entity_poly.pdbx_seq_one_letter_code
_entity_poly.pdbx_strand_id
1 'polypeptide(L)'
;MESKRAQNSKEKKIRRKEVLEKKKAIDDTIKKAAAVKDHLASFPPFCQYNRNGLSVYLESGSGDQLSSLIKKYIQNLLKANMEGMYGSEWPMEEKVKRREMIAPEARYIFVREFPNSTPDEKSLKADEKAGGDRLAGFVHYRFIVEEDVPVVYVYELQLESCAQGKGLGKFLMQLIELIARKLQPHLVSFGNQVGAVMLTVQKTNVAAMNFYMNKLRYVVSSISPSRVDPLIGAEKSYEILCKAFDTEAKIRLEESNETNLAMRNGTTQGLGAK
;
A
#
# COMPACT_ATOMS: atom_id res chain seq x y z
N MET A 1 -29.63 -34.30 -26.45
CA MET A 1 -29.59 -33.43 -25.24
C MET A 1 -28.46 -33.79 -24.26
N GLU A 2 -28.05 -35.04 -24.12
CA GLU A 2 -26.97 -35.49 -23.23
C GLU A 2 -25.56 -34.96 -23.56
N SER A 3 -25.23 -34.84 -24.83
CA SER A 3 -23.92 -34.31 -25.30
C SER A 3 -23.65 -32.87 -24.83
N LYS A 4 -24.65 -31.97 -24.88
CA LYS A 4 -24.53 -30.58 -24.40
C LYS A 4 -24.38 -30.48 -22.87
N ARG A 5 -25.01 -31.37 -22.08
CA ARG A 5 -24.88 -31.45 -20.63
C ARG A 5 -23.48 -31.90 -20.19
N ALA A 6 -22.89 -32.87 -20.91
CA ALA A 6 -21.54 -33.36 -20.67
C ALA A 6 -20.47 -32.32 -21.02
N GLN A 7 -20.65 -31.57 -22.10
CA GLN A 7 -19.78 -30.47 -22.51
C GLN A 7 -19.81 -29.31 -21.46
N ASN A 8 -21.00 -28.86 -21.07
CA ASN A 8 -21.14 -27.81 -20.01
C ASN A 8 -20.53 -28.25 -18.67
N SER A 9 -20.58 -29.53 -18.33
CA SER A 9 -19.97 -30.06 -17.09
C SER A 9 -18.43 -30.03 -17.18
N LYS A 10 -17.84 -30.39 -18.32
CA LYS A 10 -16.39 -30.34 -18.55
C LYS A 10 -15.88 -28.89 -18.54
N GLU A 11 -16.55 -27.99 -19.23
CA GLU A 11 -16.21 -26.56 -19.23
C GLU A 11 -16.26 -25.94 -17.83
N LYS A 12 -17.29 -26.26 -17.03
CA LYS A 12 -17.35 -25.81 -15.63
C LYS A 12 -16.20 -26.35 -14.78
N LYS A 13 -15.76 -27.61 -15.01
CA LYS A 13 -14.61 -28.18 -14.30
C LYS A 13 -13.31 -27.49 -14.68
N ILE A 14 -13.09 -27.24 -15.97
CA ILE A 14 -11.91 -26.53 -16.49
C ILE A 14 -11.86 -25.12 -15.88
N ARG A 15 -12.94 -24.35 -15.99
CA ARG A 15 -13.02 -23.00 -15.42
C ARG A 15 -12.78 -22.95 -13.92
N ARG A 16 -13.30 -23.92 -13.15
CA ARG A 16 -13.03 -24.03 -11.70
C ARG A 16 -11.55 -24.31 -11.44
N LYS A 17 -10.92 -25.16 -12.22
CA LYS A 17 -9.49 -25.46 -12.10
C LYS A 17 -8.64 -24.23 -12.37
N GLU A 18 -8.91 -23.49 -13.45
CA GLU A 18 -8.23 -22.26 -13.81
C GLU A 18 -8.34 -21.20 -12.71
N VAL A 19 -9.53 -21.00 -12.13
CA VAL A 19 -9.74 -20.06 -11.02
C VAL A 19 -8.94 -20.48 -9.79
N LEU A 20 -8.88 -21.77 -9.46
CA LEU A 20 -8.13 -22.28 -8.33
C LEU A 20 -6.61 -22.11 -8.54
N GLU A 21 -6.12 -22.43 -9.74
CA GLU A 21 -4.71 -22.24 -10.12
C GLU A 21 -4.32 -20.76 -10.06
N LYS A 22 -5.18 -19.85 -10.53
CA LYS A 22 -4.96 -18.41 -10.44
C LYS A 22 -4.87 -17.95 -8.98
N LYS A 23 -5.79 -18.36 -8.12
CA LYS A 23 -5.76 -18.02 -6.68
C LYS A 23 -4.49 -18.54 -6.01
N LYS A 24 -4.10 -19.77 -6.28
CA LYS A 24 -2.85 -20.35 -5.76
C LYS A 24 -1.64 -19.55 -6.21
N ALA A 25 -1.57 -19.16 -7.46
CA ALA A 25 -0.49 -18.37 -8.01
C ALA A 25 -0.39 -16.98 -7.35
N ILE A 26 -1.53 -16.33 -7.09
CA ILE A 26 -1.62 -15.08 -6.33
C ILE A 26 -1.09 -15.26 -4.90
N ASP A 27 -1.55 -16.28 -4.18
CA ASP A 27 -1.10 -16.59 -2.83
C ASP A 27 0.41 -16.86 -2.78
N ASP A 28 0.94 -17.60 -3.75
CA ASP A 28 2.37 -17.89 -3.85
C ASP A 28 3.19 -16.61 -4.12
N THR A 29 2.65 -15.66 -4.88
CA THR A 29 3.27 -14.35 -5.12
C THR A 29 3.36 -13.54 -3.83
N ILE A 30 2.28 -13.45 -3.07
CA ILE A 30 2.25 -12.77 -1.78
C ILE A 30 3.24 -13.42 -0.80
N LYS A 31 3.23 -14.76 -0.69
CA LYS A 31 4.16 -15.49 0.19
C LYS A 31 5.62 -15.24 -0.18
N LYS A 32 5.97 -15.26 -1.46
CA LYS A 32 7.33 -14.96 -1.93
C LYS A 32 7.73 -13.53 -1.61
N ALA A 33 6.85 -12.55 -1.86
CA ALA A 33 7.09 -11.16 -1.52
C ALA A 33 7.27 -10.97 -0.01
N ALA A 34 6.39 -11.55 0.80
CA ALA A 34 6.46 -11.48 2.25
C ALA A 34 7.69 -12.22 2.85
N ALA A 35 8.23 -13.21 2.17
CA ALA A 35 9.42 -13.94 2.62
C ALA A 35 10.72 -13.13 2.49
N VAL A 36 10.75 -12.08 1.67
CA VAL A 36 11.91 -11.19 1.53
C VAL A 36 12.03 -10.34 2.80
N LYS A 37 13.14 -10.50 3.53
CA LYS A 37 13.37 -9.77 4.79
C LYS A 37 13.78 -8.32 4.56
N ASP A 38 14.56 -8.07 3.50
CA ASP A 38 15.07 -6.75 3.17
C ASP A 38 14.79 -6.41 1.71
N HIS A 39 13.73 -5.64 1.48
CA HIS A 39 13.38 -5.16 0.14
C HIS A 39 14.32 -4.05 -0.34
N LEU A 40 14.99 -3.31 0.57
CA LEU A 40 15.90 -2.22 0.23
C LEU A 40 17.22 -2.75 -0.35
N ALA A 41 17.65 -3.97 0.01
CA ALA A 41 18.87 -4.59 -0.52
C ALA A 41 18.90 -4.63 -2.06
N SER A 42 17.75 -4.55 -2.69
CA SER A 42 17.62 -4.50 -4.15
C SER A 42 17.76 -3.11 -4.75
N PHE A 43 17.83 -2.08 -3.92
CA PHE A 43 17.83 -0.68 -4.32
C PHE A 43 18.88 0.15 -3.59
N PRO A 44 20.19 -0.28 -3.56
CA PRO A 44 21.23 0.40 -2.78
C PRO A 44 21.31 1.91 -3.03
N PRO A 45 21.17 2.41 -4.29
CA PRO A 45 21.22 3.86 -4.55
C PRO A 45 20.06 4.65 -3.92
N PHE A 46 18.97 3.97 -3.52
CA PHE A 46 17.78 4.56 -2.91
C PHE A 46 17.73 4.38 -1.39
N CYS A 47 18.79 3.82 -0.77
CA CYS A 47 18.86 3.68 0.67
C CYS A 47 19.28 4.98 1.40
N GLN A 48 19.53 6.06 0.66
CA GLN A 48 19.91 7.36 1.21
C GLN A 48 19.12 8.46 0.51
N TYR A 49 18.78 9.50 1.29
CA TYR A 49 18.15 10.70 0.78
C TYR A 49 18.90 11.91 1.32
N ASN A 50 19.50 12.69 0.40
CA ASN A 50 20.26 13.89 0.75
C ASN A 50 19.82 15.05 -0.16
N ARG A 51 18.73 15.72 0.22
CA ARG A 51 18.13 16.84 -0.52
C ARG A 51 17.39 17.78 0.42
N ASN A 52 17.28 19.04 0.01
CA ASN A 52 16.47 20.06 0.69
C ASN A 52 16.83 20.25 2.17
N GLY A 53 18.13 20.15 2.51
CA GLY A 53 18.61 20.28 3.89
C GLY A 53 18.22 19.11 4.78
N LEU A 54 17.90 17.95 4.21
CA LEU A 54 17.64 16.70 4.93
C LEU A 54 18.62 15.63 4.44
N SER A 55 19.35 15.02 5.38
CA SER A 55 20.27 13.92 5.13
C SER A 55 19.89 12.74 6.00
N VAL A 56 19.38 11.68 5.38
CA VAL A 56 18.86 10.49 6.08
C VAL A 56 19.21 9.22 5.30
N TYR A 57 19.21 8.10 6.02
CA TYR A 57 19.30 6.77 5.42
C TYR A 57 18.09 5.91 5.78
N LEU A 58 17.87 4.86 5.00
CA LEU A 58 16.73 3.97 5.13
C LEU A 58 17.16 2.60 5.65
N GLU A 59 16.36 2.05 6.56
CA GLU A 59 16.55 0.74 7.16
C GLU A 59 15.28 -0.10 7.03
N SER A 60 15.41 -1.36 6.61
CA SER A 60 14.29 -2.31 6.56
C SER A 60 13.96 -2.85 7.95
N GLY A 61 12.66 -3.13 8.19
CA GLY A 61 12.19 -3.75 9.42
C GLY A 61 10.95 -4.60 9.22
N SER A 62 10.60 -5.37 10.24
CA SER A 62 9.38 -6.20 10.27
C SER A 62 8.66 -6.08 11.61
N GLY A 63 7.32 -6.26 11.60
CA GLY A 63 6.48 -6.03 12.76
C GLY A 63 6.77 -6.95 13.94
N ASP A 64 7.15 -8.20 13.66
CA ASP A 64 7.50 -9.21 14.67
C ASP A 64 8.86 -8.95 15.34
N GLN A 65 9.73 -8.12 14.75
CA GLN A 65 11.07 -7.81 15.24
C GLN A 65 11.21 -6.41 15.85
N LEU A 66 10.11 -5.66 15.98
CA LEU A 66 10.14 -4.31 16.56
C LEU A 66 10.55 -4.34 18.04
N SER A 67 11.59 -3.59 18.40
CA SER A 67 11.95 -3.35 19.80
C SER A 67 10.90 -2.52 20.52
N SER A 68 10.90 -2.54 21.86
CA SER A 68 9.97 -1.72 22.66
C SER A 68 10.12 -0.23 22.37
N LEU A 69 11.34 0.23 22.11
CA LEU A 69 11.64 1.63 21.81
C LEU A 69 11.07 2.02 20.44
N ILE A 70 11.24 1.19 19.42
CA ILE A 70 10.66 1.41 18.08
C ILE A 70 9.13 1.40 18.16
N LYS A 71 8.52 0.46 18.90
CA LYS A 71 7.07 0.42 19.11
C LYS A 71 6.56 1.71 19.73
N LYS A 72 7.24 2.21 20.77
CA LYS A 72 6.89 3.48 21.43
C LYS A 72 7.03 4.67 20.47
N TYR A 73 8.11 4.71 19.68
CA TYR A 73 8.32 5.74 18.67
C TYR A 73 7.19 5.77 17.63
N ILE A 74 6.86 4.62 17.03
CA ILE A 74 5.76 4.50 16.06
C ILE A 74 4.44 5.02 16.64
N GLN A 75 4.10 4.59 17.89
CA GLN A 75 2.86 5.01 18.56
C GLN A 75 2.82 6.51 18.83
N ASN A 76 3.93 7.09 19.29
CA ASN A 76 4.01 8.52 19.58
C ASN A 76 3.86 9.35 18.30
N LEU A 77 4.55 8.96 17.21
CA LEU A 77 4.48 9.69 15.95
C LEU A 77 3.09 9.55 15.29
N LEU A 78 2.50 8.35 15.33
CA LEU A 78 1.12 8.12 14.88
C LEU A 78 0.14 9.01 15.66
N LYS A 79 0.24 9.03 16.99
CA LYS A 79 -0.61 9.88 17.81
C LYS A 79 -0.43 11.35 17.46
N ALA A 80 0.79 11.84 17.39
CA ALA A 80 1.08 13.24 17.08
C ALA A 80 0.50 13.69 15.73
N ASN A 81 0.57 12.82 14.71
CA ASN A 81 0.15 13.18 13.35
C ASN A 81 -1.33 12.86 13.07
N MET A 82 -1.93 11.86 13.73
CA MET A 82 -3.21 11.30 13.33
C MET A 82 -4.34 11.48 14.33
N GLU A 83 -4.06 11.71 15.63
CA GLU A 83 -5.11 11.88 16.64
C GLU A 83 -6.11 12.98 16.25
N GLY A 84 -5.63 14.14 15.78
CA GLY A 84 -6.49 15.22 15.30
C GLY A 84 -7.27 14.88 14.03
N MET A 85 -6.78 13.98 13.18
CA MET A 85 -7.46 13.57 11.95
C MET A 85 -8.62 12.60 12.22
N TYR A 86 -8.46 11.73 13.23
CA TYR A 86 -9.50 10.78 13.65
C TYR A 86 -10.46 11.37 14.67
N GLY A 87 -10.05 12.43 15.41
CA GLY A 87 -10.89 13.04 16.43
C GLY A 87 -11.37 12.05 17.49
N SER A 88 -12.68 11.97 17.72
CA SER A 88 -13.28 11.07 18.71
C SER A 88 -13.10 9.57 18.41
N GLU A 89 -12.78 9.19 17.18
CA GLU A 89 -12.54 7.82 16.78
C GLU A 89 -11.13 7.32 17.17
N TRP A 90 -10.20 8.25 17.50
CA TRP A 90 -8.80 7.92 17.77
C TRP A 90 -8.58 6.80 18.79
N PRO A 91 -9.26 6.74 19.95
CA PRO A 91 -9.02 5.68 20.94
C PRO A 91 -9.31 4.26 20.41
N MET A 92 -10.23 4.12 19.45
CA MET A 92 -10.51 2.83 18.79
C MET A 92 -9.46 2.54 17.72
N GLU A 93 -9.18 3.53 16.89
CA GLU A 93 -8.19 3.43 15.82
C GLU A 93 -6.77 3.16 16.36
N GLU A 94 -6.37 3.79 17.44
CA GLU A 94 -5.09 3.53 18.08
C GLU A 94 -4.92 2.04 18.46
N LYS A 95 -5.98 1.40 18.96
CA LYS A 95 -5.94 -0.03 19.29
C LYS A 95 -5.77 -0.90 18.05
N VAL A 96 -6.44 -0.54 16.95
CA VAL A 96 -6.30 -1.23 15.66
C VAL A 96 -4.87 -1.09 15.17
N LYS A 97 -4.35 0.14 15.09
CA LYS A 97 -2.98 0.42 14.63
C LYS A 97 -1.90 -0.25 15.48
N ARG A 98 -2.10 -0.37 16.79
CA ARG A 98 -1.19 -1.11 17.69
C ARG A 98 -1.12 -2.61 17.34
N ARG A 99 -2.21 -3.22 16.88
CA ARG A 99 -2.22 -4.63 16.42
C ARG A 99 -1.58 -4.76 15.05
N GLU A 100 -1.92 -3.83 14.14
CA GLU A 100 -1.39 -3.82 12.78
C GLU A 100 0.13 -3.68 12.77
N MET A 101 0.70 -2.80 13.62
CA MET A 101 2.12 -2.51 13.63
C MET A 101 3.01 -3.71 13.99
N ILE A 102 2.52 -4.65 14.81
CA ILE A 102 3.28 -5.82 15.27
C ILE A 102 2.98 -7.10 14.50
N ALA A 103 2.09 -7.05 13.52
CA ALA A 103 1.72 -8.22 12.74
C ALA A 103 2.94 -8.78 11.98
N PRO A 104 3.06 -10.12 11.87
CA PRO A 104 4.19 -10.74 11.17
C PRO A 104 4.33 -10.32 9.71
N GLU A 105 3.21 -9.94 9.07
CA GLU A 105 3.15 -9.46 7.69
C GLU A 105 3.58 -8.00 7.53
N ALA A 106 3.66 -7.25 8.65
CA ALA A 106 4.05 -5.84 8.61
C ALA A 106 5.51 -5.70 8.19
N ARG A 107 5.76 -4.86 7.20
CA ARG A 107 7.08 -4.49 6.70
C ARG A 107 7.26 -3.00 6.89
N TYR A 108 8.50 -2.61 7.21
CA TYR A 108 8.85 -1.24 7.50
C TYR A 108 10.01 -0.76 6.65
N ILE A 109 9.96 0.53 6.33
CA ILE A 109 11.12 1.33 5.95
C ILE A 109 11.24 2.41 7.03
N PHE A 110 12.25 2.32 7.88
CA PHE A 110 12.59 3.35 8.84
C PHE A 110 13.47 4.40 8.20
N VAL A 111 13.22 5.64 8.52
CA VAL A 111 14.05 6.79 8.11
C VAL A 111 14.88 7.21 9.30
N ARG A 112 16.22 7.17 9.16
CA ARG A 112 17.17 7.55 10.20
C ARG A 112 18.04 8.72 9.77
N GLU A 113 18.27 9.65 10.68
CA GLU A 113 19.22 10.75 10.48
C GLU A 113 20.65 10.23 10.60
N PHE A 114 21.59 10.77 9.80
CA PHE A 114 23.00 10.44 9.96
C PHE A 114 23.56 11.02 11.26
N PRO A 115 24.50 10.32 11.94
CA PRO A 115 25.03 10.70 13.26
C PRO A 115 25.66 12.09 13.33
N ASN A 116 26.08 12.63 12.18
CA ASN A 116 26.83 13.89 12.07
C ASN A 116 26.00 15.07 11.53
N SER A 117 24.69 14.94 11.38
CA SER A 117 23.84 16.10 11.11
C SER A 117 23.83 16.96 12.36
N THR A 118 24.45 18.15 12.28
CA THR A 118 24.62 19.10 13.38
C THR A 118 23.33 19.25 14.19
N PRO A 119 23.33 18.97 15.50
CA PRO A 119 22.14 19.19 16.31
C PRO A 119 21.94 20.71 16.48
N ASP A 120 20.78 21.21 16.09
CA ASP A 120 20.29 22.45 16.70
C ASP A 120 20.18 22.19 18.22
N GLU A 121 20.96 22.90 19.03
CA GLU A 121 21.15 22.71 20.47
C GLU A 121 19.87 22.78 21.34
N LYS A 122 18.69 22.92 20.72
CA LYS A 122 17.40 23.09 21.42
C LYS A 122 16.50 21.86 21.51
N SER A 123 16.92 20.70 20.99
CA SER A 123 16.09 19.47 20.95
C SER A 123 16.62 18.31 21.80
N LEU A 124 17.36 18.61 22.88
CA LEU A 124 17.86 17.56 23.80
C LEU A 124 16.76 17.16 24.82
N LYS A 125 15.79 16.37 24.40
CA LYS A 125 15.15 15.41 25.31
C LYS A 125 15.93 14.11 25.23
N ALA A 126 16.67 13.81 26.29
CA ALA A 126 17.67 12.74 26.38
C ALA A 126 17.12 11.30 26.32
N ASP A 127 15.83 11.07 26.03
CA ASP A 127 15.17 9.75 26.15
C ASP A 127 14.99 8.98 24.84
N GLU A 128 15.49 9.49 23.70
CA GLU A 128 15.19 8.89 22.38
C GLU A 128 16.39 8.23 21.67
N LYS A 129 17.45 7.87 22.37
CA LYS A 129 18.48 6.98 21.84
C LYS A 129 17.98 5.53 21.85
N ALA A 130 17.04 5.22 20.95
CA ALA A 130 16.66 3.85 20.69
C ALA A 130 17.79 3.12 19.96
N GLY A 131 18.87 2.78 20.67
CA GLY A 131 19.90 1.85 20.18
C GLY A 131 20.56 2.16 18.82
N GLY A 132 20.48 3.44 18.34
CA GLY A 132 20.94 3.84 17.01
C GLY A 132 20.66 5.31 16.73
N ASP A 133 20.85 5.72 15.47
CA ASP A 133 20.61 7.09 15.02
C ASP A 133 19.13 7.48 15.13
N ARG A 134 18.90 8.80 15.29
CA ARG A 134 17.55 9.35 15.49
C ARG A 134 16.61 8.98 14.32
N LEU A 135 15.39 8.55 14.66
CA LEU A 135 14.35 8.30 13.67
C LEU A 135 13.67 9.62 13.24
N ALA A 136 13.51 9.78 11.94
CA ALA A 136 12.81 10.91 11.30
C ALA A 136 11.48 10.52 10.67
N GLY A 137 11.12 9.23 10.70
CA GLY A 137 9.85 8.73 10.18
C GLY A 137 9.88 7.25 9.82
N PHE A 138 8.79 6.78 9.26
CA PHE A 138 8.68 5.39 8.78
C PHE A 138 7.57 5.23 7.73
N VAL A 139 7.68 4.16 6.95
CA VAL A 139 6.61 3.59 6.13
C VAL A 139 6.27 2.21 6.68
N HIS A 140 5.00 1.94 6.93
CA HIS A 140 4.47 0.61 7.21
C HIS A 140 3.68 0.12 6.01
N TYR A 141 4.02 -1.04 5.46
CA TYR A 141 3.34 -1.61 4.30
C TYR A 141 3.22 -3.12 4.44
N ARG A 142 2.31 -3.71 3.66
CA ARG A 142 2.11 -5.17 3.56
C ARG A 142 1.89 -5.57 2.12
N PHE A 143 2.13 -6.84 1.84
CA PHE A 143 1.71 -7.49 0.61
C PHE A 143 0.40 -8.21 0.88
N ILE A 144 -0.66 -7.81 0.21
CA ILE A 144 -1.99 -8.38 0.38
C ILE A 144 -2.65 -8.60 -0.99
N VAL A 145 -3.83 -9.20 -0.98
CA VAL A 145 -4.66 -9.39 -2.18
C VAL A 145 -5.90 -8.52 -2.06
N GLU A 146 -6.13 -7.68 -3.06
CA GLU A 146 -7.35 -6.88 -3.21
C GLU A 146 -7.97 -7.15 -4.58
N GLU A 147 -9.25 -7.50 -4.65
CA GLU A 147 -9.98 -7.84 -5.89
C GLU A 147 -9.23 -8.85 -6.78
N ASP A 148 -8.69 -9.91 -6.18
CA ASP A 148 -7.85 -10.91 -6.84
C ASP A 148 -6.56 -10.31 -7.50
N VAL A 149 -6.10 -9.14 -7.05
CA VAL A 149 -4.85 -8.51 -7.47
C VAL A 149 -3.87 -8.51 -6.29
N PRO A 150 -2.64 -9.05 -6.45
CA PRO A 150 -1.59 -8.83 -5.47
C PRO A 150 -1.21 -7.36 -5.43
N VAL A 151 -1.20 -6.74 -4.24
CA VAL A 151 -0.88 -5.32 -4.08
C VAL A 151 0.11 -5.08 -2.93
N VAL A 152 0.82 -3.96 -2.99
CA VAL A 152 1.45 -3.38 -1.81
C VAL A 152 0.46 -2.41 -1.19
N TYR A 153 0.02 -2.69 0.02
CA TYR A 153 -0.84 -1.79 0.76
C TYR A 153 -0.02 -1.00 1.78
N VAL A 154 0.00 0.32 1.63
CA VAL A 154 0.67 1.24 2.56
C VAL A 154 -0.31 1.57 3.68
N TYR A 155 -0.01 1.06 4.88
CA TYR A 155 -0.79 1.30 6.09
C TYR A 155 -0.49 2.65 6.69
N GLU A 156 0.81 3.02 6.72
CA GLU A 156 1.26 4.29 7.29
C GLU A 156 2.45 4.85 6.51
N LEU A 157 2.43 6.16 6.30
CA LEU A 157 3.58 6.97 5.93
C LEU A 157 3.64 8.13 6.91
N GLN A 158 4.51 8.03 7.89
CA GLN A 158 4.61 9.01 8.98
C GLN A 158 6.00 9.62 9.03
N LEU A 159 6.06 10.93 9.05
CA LEU A 159 7.30 11.71 9.12
C LEU A 159 7.24 12.69 10.29
N GLU A 160 8.39 12.86 10.96
CA GLU A 160 8.58 13.96 11.89
C GLU A 160 8.41 15.30 11.17
N SER A 161 7.96 16.32 11.89
CA SER A 161 7.73 17.66 11.33
C SER A 161 8.96 18.24 10.65
N CYS A 162 10.15 17.98 11.20
CA CYS A 162 11.43 18.41 10.62
C CYS A 162 11.75 17.75 9.27
N ALA A 163 11.19 16.58 8.98
CA ALA A 163 11.37 15.84 7.72
C ALA A 163 10.26 16.08 6.68
N GLN A 164 9.15 16.69 7.10
CA GLN A 164 8.03 17.03 6.22
C GLN A 164 8.39 18.19 5.28
N GLY A 165 7.66 18.31 4.16
CA GLY A 165 7.83 19.38 3.18
C GLY A 165 9.12 19.32 2.35
N LYS A 166 10.05 18.43 2.67
CA LYS A 166 11.38 18.33 2.03
C LYS A 166 11.45 17.32 0.86
N GLY A 167 10.31 16.79 0.41
CA GLY A 167 10.25 15.85 -0.72
C GLY A 167 10.45 14.38 -0.34
N LEU A 168 10.77 14.08 0.92
CA LEU A 168 11.04 12.73 1.41
C LEU A 168 9.83 11.79 1.24
N GLY A 169 8.61 12.25 1.54
CA GLY A 169 7.40 11.43 1.37
C GLY A 169 7.19 10.97 -0.07
N LYS A 170 7.45 11.85 -1.05
CA LYS A 170 7.40 11.48 -2.47
C LYS A 170 8.46 10.43 -2.80
N PHE A 171 9.67 10.60 -2.32
CA PHE A 171 10.76 9.65 -2.51
C PHE A 171 10.43 8.27 -1.95
N LEU A 172 9.90 8.19 -0.72
CA LEU A 172 9.50 6.95 -0.07
C LEU A 172 8.38 6.23 -0.83
N MET A 173 7.35 6.95 -1.27
CA MET A 173 6.27 6.34 -2.05
C MET A 173 6.76 5.83 -3.41
N GLN A 174 7.64 6.57 -4.09
CA GLN A 174 8.26 6.11 -5.33
C GLN A 174 9.12 4.86 -5.10
N LEU A 175 9.81 4.76 -3.97
CA LEU A 175 10.55 3.55 -3.60
C LEU A 175 9.62 2.35 -3.34
N ILE A 176 8.48 2.55 -2.66
CA ILE A 176 7.43 1.53 -2.51
C ILE A 176 6.91 1.07 -3.88
N GLU A 177 6.67 2.00 -4.81
CA GLU A 177 6.26 1.66 -6.18
C GLU A 177 7.34 0.84 -6.92
N LEU A 178 8.62 1.14 -6.72
CA LEU A 178 9.74 0.36 -7.28
C LEU A 178 9.81 -1.04 -6.66
N ILE A 179 9.64 -1.17 -5.34
CA ILE A 179 9.57 -2.46 -4.65
C ILE A 179 8.43 -3.30 -5.23
N ALA A 180 7.24 -2.72 -5.36
CA ALA A 180 6.09 -3.40 -5.94
C ALA A 180 6.37 -3.89 -7.37
N ARG A 181 6.93 -3.04 -8.23
CA ARG A 181 7.26 -3.38 -9.63
C ARG A 181 8.36 -4.43 -9.77
N LYS A 182 9.36 -4.45 -8.84
CA LYS A 182 10.43 -5.44 -8.87
C LYS A 182 9.93 -6.86 -8.59
N LEU A 183 8.87 -6.99 -7.84
CA LEU A 183 8.26 -8.28 -7.52
C LEU A 183 7.40 -8.82 -8.70
N GLN A 184 7.44 -8.14 -9.84
CA GLN A 184 6.90 -8.64 -11.10
C GLN A 184 7.90 -9.65 -11.70
N PRO A 185 7.58 -10.95 -11.82
CA PRO A 185 8.44 -11.89 -12.51
C PRO A 185 8.53 -11.53 -14.00
N HIS A 186 9.74 -11.48 -14.54
CA HIS A 186 10.01 -11.18 -15.96
C HIS A 186 9.51 -12.25 -16.94
N LEU A 187 8.91 -13.33 -16.47
CA LEU A 187 8.40 -14.43 -17.28
C LEU A 187 6.88 -14.43 -17.32
N VAL A 188 6.39 -14.16 -18.48
CA VAL A 188 5.02 -14.18 -18.97
C VAL A 188 4.21 -15.35 -18.39
N SER A 189 3.48 -15.10 -17.31
CA SER A 189 2.32 -15.88 -16.91
C SER A 189 1.31 -14.92 -16.29
N PHE A 190 0.16 -14.85 -16.90
CA PHE A 190 -0.95 -13.99 -16.48
C PHE A 190 -1.25 -14.17 -14.99
N GLY A 191 -1.25 -13.07 -14.24
CA GLY A 191 -1.81 -13.04 -12.88
C GLY A 191 -0.84 -13.17 -11.70
N ASN A 192 0.48 -13.19 -11.90
CA ASN A 192 1.47 -13.43 -10.83
C ASN A 192 2.31 -12.20 -10.45
N GLN A 193 1.79 -11.00 -10.65
CA GLN A 193 2.53 -9.76 -10.44
C GLN A 193 1.87 -8.91 -9.36
N VAL A 194 2.67 -8.15 -8.62
CA VAL A 194 2.13 -7.06 -7.79
C VAL A 194 1.62 -5.98 -8.71
N GLY A 195 0.30 -5.88 -8.81
CA GLY A 195 -0.39 -5.06 -9.82
C GLY A 195 -0.56 -3.60 -9.44
N ALA A 196 -0.50 -3.26 -8.14
CA ALA A 196 -0.75 -1.90 -7.68
C ALA A 196 -0.08 -1.59 -6.32
N VAL A 197 -0.02 -0.29 -6.00
CA VAL A 197 0.12 0.22 -4.64
C VAL A 197 -1.20 0.83 -4.22
N MET A 198 -1.64 0.51 -3.00
CA MET A 198 -2.89 1.00 -2.42
C MET A 198 -2.65 1.60 -1.04
N LEU A 199 -3.54 2.46 -0.60
CA LEU A 199 -3.52 3.08 0.72
C LEU A 199 -4.91 3.59 1.12
N THR A 200 -5.13 3.77 2.42
CA THR A 200 -6.29 4.48 2.96
C THR A 200 -5.87 5.87 3.42
N VAL A 201 -6.69 6.89 3.14
CA VAL A 201 -6.45 8.26 3.55
C VAL A 201 -7.71 8.87 4.16
N GLN A 202 -7.57 9.57 5.30
CA GLN A 202 -8.66 10.30 5.92
C GLN A 202 -9.05 11.52 5.07
N LYS A 203 -10.35 11.71 4.81
CA LYS A 203 -10.87 12.85 4.04
C LYS A 203 -10.54 14.20 4.67
N THR A 204 -10.50 14.23 6.01
CA THR A 204 -10.09 15.41 6.78
C THR A 204 -8.62 15.78 6.57
N ASN A 205 -7.77 14.83 6.16
CA ASN A 205 -6.38 15.07 5.84
C ASN A 205 -6.20 15.58 4.40
N VAL A 206 -6.65 16.81 4.16
CA VAL A 206 -6.62 17.45 2.83
C VAL A 206 -5.20 17.51 2.27
N ALA A 207 -4.19 17.70 3.13
CA ALA A 207 -2.80 17.74 2.71
C ALA A 207 -2.33 16.38 2.14
N ALA A 208 -2.68 15.27 2.80
CA ALA A 208 -2.38 13.92 2.33
C ALA A 208 -3.18 13.59 1.06
N MET A 209 -4.47 13.92 1.01
CA MET A 209 -5.30 13.75 -0.21
C MET A 209 -4.65 14.43 -1.42
N ASN A 210 -4.29 15.70 -1.27
CA ASN A 210 -3.64 16.47 -2.33
C ASN A 210 -2.26 15.89 -2.71
N PHE A 211 -1.50 15.41 -1.72
CA PHE A 211 -0.21 14.75 -1.94
C PHE A 211 -0.36 13.49 -2.77
N TYR A 212 -1.25 12.57 -2.40
CA TYR A 212 -1.43 11.32 -3.14
C TYR A 212 -2.06 11.54 -4.50
N MET A 213 -3.16 12.29 -4.59
CA MET A 213 -3.89 12.42 -5.85
C MET A 213 -3.19 13.35 -6.85
N ASN A 214 -2.75 14.54 -6.41
CA ASN A 214 -2.23 15.54 -7.33
C ASN A 214 -0.72 15.41 -7.57
N LYS A 215 0.08 15.11 -6.54
CA LYS A 215 1.54 15.01 -6.70
C LYS A 215 2.01 13.62 -7.11
N LEU A 216 1.33 12.56 -6.64
CA LEU A 216 1.71 11.17 -6.90
C LEU A 216 0.84 10.47 -7.94
N ARG A 217 -0.29 11.08 -8.33
CA ARG A 217 -1.23 10.56 -9.33
C ARG A 217 -1.90 9.25 -8.94
N TYR A 218 -2.21 9.07 -7.65
CA TYR A 218 -3.12 8.05 -7.19
C TYR A 218 -4.56 8.43 -7.54
N VAL A 219 -5.40 7.45 -7.76
CA VAL A 219 -6.84 7.65 -8.02
C VAL A 219 -7.67 6.98 -6.92
N VAL A 220 -8.92 7.40 -6.78
CA VAL A 220 -9.88 6.73 -5.88
C VAL A 220 -10.18 5.35 -6.44
N SER A 221 -9.90 4.31 -5.64
CA SER A 221 -10.09 2.92 -6.04
C SER A 221 -11.56 2.56 -6.24
N SER A 222 -11.84 1.61 -7.15
CA SER A 222 -13.17 1.03 -7.38
C SER A 222 -13.79 0.43 -6.11
N ILE A 223 -12.96 -0.02 -5.15
CA ILE A 223 -13.39 -0.57 -3.85
C ILE A 223 -13.51 0.49 -2.76
N SER A 224 -13.22 1.75 -3.06
CA SER A 224 -13.41 2.83 -2.08
C SER A 224 -14.88 3.01 -1.75
N PRO A 225 -15.26 3.29 -0.48
CA PRO A 225 -16.66 3.44 -0.09
C PRO A 225 -17.44 4.39 -1.00
N SER A 226 -16.86 5.50 -1.42
CA SER A 226 -17.50 6.47 -2.32
C SER A 226 -17.77 5.95 -3.74
N ARG A 227 -17.03 4.91 -4.17
CA ARG A 227 -17.21 4.27 -5.47
C ARG A 227 -18.15 3.08 -5.42
N VAL A 228 -18.18 2.37 -4.28
CA VAL A 228 -19.05 1.21 -4.06
C VAL A 228 -20.51 1.67 -3.88
N ASP A 229 -20.72 2.66 -3.00
CA ASP A 229 -22.00 3.27 -2.75
C ASP A 229 -21.80 4.73 -2.30
N PRO A 230 -22.27 5.72 -3.09
CA PRO A 230 -22.12 7.14 -2.75
C PRO A 230 -22.72 7.54 -1.39
N LEU A 231 -23.81 6.87 -0.95
CA LEU A 231 -24.44 7.16 0.35
C LEU A 231 -23.54 6.67 1.49
N ILE A 232 -23.06 5.43 1.41
CA ILE A 232 -22.08 4.88 2.37
C ILE A 232 -20.79 5.70 2.32
N GLY A 233 -20.36 6.10 1.12
CA GLY A 233 -19.18 6.92 0.93
C GLY A 233 -19.28 8.28 1.62
N ALA A 234 -20.48 8.89 1.66
CA ALA A 234 -20.68 10.16 2.37
C ALA A 234 -20.49 10.02 3.90
N GLU A 235 -20.86 8.87 4.46
CA GLU A 235 -20.74 8.59 5.90
C GLU A 235 -19.32 8.18 6.33
N LYS A 236 -18.51 7.62 5.44
CA LYS A 236 -17.14 7.18 5.77
C LYS A 236 -16.17 8.35 5.80
N SER A 237 -15.32 8.37 6.82
CA SER A 237 -14.31 9.39 7.03
C SER A 237 -13.09 9.28 6.11
N TYR A 238 -12.99 8.23 5.29
CA TYR A 238 -11.81 7.89 4.49
C TYR A 238 -12.12 7.54 3.04
N GLU A 239 -11.08 7.57 2.20
CA GLU A 239 -11.05 7.00 0.85
C GLU A 239 -9.94 5.97 0.74
N ILE A 240 -10.13 4.99 -0.14
CA ILE A 240 -9.08 4.06 -0.56
C ILE A 240 -8.55 4.54 -1.90
N LEU A 241 -7.24 4.78 -1.96
CA LEU A 241 -6.56 5.21 -3.17
C LEU A 241 -5.70 4.09 -3.73
N CYS A 242 -5.56 4.04 -5.05
CA CYS A 242 -4.72 3.08 -5.74
C CYS A 242 -3.92 3.72 -6.88
N LYS A 243 -2.85 3.03 -7.27
CA LYS A 243 -2.06 3.31 -8.46
C LYS A 243 -1.69 1.98 -9.10
N ALA A 244 -2.41 1.63 -10.16
CA ALA A 244 -2.21 0.39 -10.89
C ALA A 244 -1.00 0.47 -11.83
N PHE A 245 -0.37 -0.69 -12.10
CA PHE A 245 0.83 -0.81 -12.91
C PHE A 245 0.61 -1.55 -14.22
N ASP A 246 -0.49 -2.29 -14.31
CA ASP A 246 -0.86 -3.05 -15.50
C ASP A 246 -2.37 -2.91 -15.80
N THR A 247 -2.78 -3.38 -16.96
CA THR A 247 -4.16 -3.24 -17.44
C THR A 247 -5.15 -4.04 -16.60
N GLU A 248 -4.80 -5.23 -16.11
CA GLU A 248 -5.69 -6.05 -15.28
C GLU A 248 -5.96 -5.37 -13.93
N ALA A 249 -4.90 -4.92 -13.26
CA ALA A 249 -5.02 -4.18 -12.01
C ALA A 249 -5.82 -2.87 -12.19
N LYS A 250 -5.62 -2.17 -13.31
CA LYS A 250 -6.36 -0.95 -13.61
C LYS A 250 -7.86 -1.22 -13.76
N ILE A 251 -8.24 -2.22 -14.53
CA ILE A 251 -9.65 -2.61 -14.71
C ILE A 251 -10.30 -2.99 -13.39
N ARG A 252 -9.57 -3.68 -12.49
CA ARG A 252 -10.12 -4.18 -11.23
C ARG A 252 -10.18 -3.12 -10.14
N LEU A 253 -9.15 -2.28 -10.06
CA LEU A 253 -8.93 -1.38 -8.93
C LEU A 253 -9.22 0.09 -9.23
N GLU A 254 -9.20 0.53 -10.51
CA GLU A 254 -9.42 1.92 -10.89
C GLU A 254 -10.76 2.14 -11.59
N GLU A 255 -11.25 1.16 -12.38
CA GLU A 255 -12.48 1.29 -13.15
C GLU A 255 -13.69 0.83 -12.31
N SER A 256 -14.77 1.60 -12.30
CA SER A 256 -16.00 1.22 -11.61
C SER A 256 -16.69 0.03 -12.28
N ASN A 257 -17.40 -0.80 -11.50
CA ASN A 257 -18.13 -1.96 -11.99
C ASN A 257 -19.17 -1.64 -13.10
N GLU A 258 -19.64 -0.40 -13.21
CA GLU A 258 -20.53 0.04 -14.28
C GLU A 258 -19.87 -0.02 -15.66
N THR A 259 -18.60 0.35 -15.76
CA THR A 259 -17.82 0.25 -17.01
C THR A 259 -17.61 -1.20 -17.43
N ASN A 260 -17.41 -2.10 -16.46
CA ASN A 260 -17.25 -3.53 -16.68
C ASN A 260 -18.56 -4.22 -17.13
N LEU A 261 -19.73 -3.77 -16.64
CA LEU A 261 -21.03 -4.27 -17.12
C LEU A 261 -21.34 -3.81 -18.54
N ALA A 262 -20.99 -2.57 -18.89
CA ALA A 262 -21.17 -2.03 -20.23
C ALA A 262 -20.31 -2.76 -21.28
N MET A 263 -19.05 -3.11 -20.96
CA MET A 263 -18.18 -3.88 -21.84
C MET A 263 -18.63 -5.35 -21.99
N ARG A 264 -19.19 -5.97 -20.95
CA ARG A 264 -19.77 -7.32 -21.03
C ARG A 264 -21.05 -7.37 -21.84
N ASN A 265 -21.86 -6.32 -21.83
CA ASN A 265 -23.14 -6.24 -22.58
C ASN A 265 -22.95 -5.71 -24.01
N GLY A 266 -21.85 -5.02 -24.31
CA GLY A 266 -21.55 -4.48 -25.64
C GLY A 266 -21.08 -5.52 -26.69
N THR A 267 -20.73 -6.74 -26.27
CA THR A 267 -20.23 -7.78 -27.16
C THR A 267 -21.33 -8.68 -27.74
N THR A 268 -22.62 -8.41 -27.47
CA THR A 268 -23.74 -9.22 -27.94
C THR A 268 -24.69 -8.53 -28.93
N GLN A 269 -24.39 -7.30 -29.39
CA GLN A 269 -25.20 -6.66 -30.45
C GLN A 269 -24.35 -6.36 -31.69
N GLY A 270 -24.19 -7.35 -32.56
CA GLY A 270 -23.49 -7.14 -33.82
C GLY A 270 -23.41 -8.37 -34.69
N LEU A 271 -24.51 -9.10 -34.87
CA LEU A 271 -24.69 -10.00 -36.03
C LEU A 271 -26.17 -10.35 -36.16
N GLY A 272 -26.88 -9.51 -36.88
CA GLY A 272 -28.25 -9.79 -37.29
C GLY A 272 -28.91 -8.59 -37.97
N ALA A 273 -28.62 -8.43 -39.26
CA ALA A 273 -29.62 -8.00 -40.27
C ALA A 273 -28.94 -7.62 -41.61
N LYS A 274 -29.27 -8.39 -42.60
CA LYS A 274 -29.29 -8.23 -44.05
C LYS A 274 -28.08 -8.72 -44.81
#